data_56ee9c5f6fdd4139e3d3c86127fab8aa
#
_entry.id   56ee9c5f6fdd4139e3d3c86127fab8aa
#
_cell.length_a   1.000
_cell.length_b   1.000
_cell.length_c   1.000
_cell.angle_alpha   90.00
_cell.angle_beta   90.00
_cell.angle_gamma   90.00
#
_symmetry.space_group_name_H-M   'P 1'
#
loop_
_entity.id
_entity.type
_entity.pdbx_description
1 polymer ?
#
loop_
_entity_poly.entity_id
_entity_poly.type
_entity_poly.pdbx_seq_one_letter_code
_entity_poly.pdbx_strand_id
1 'polypeptide(L)'
;MAVFPPASVIEPLRAVLPAGARLTRAAKWHITLVFLGEAEPSAVSAALAGVTPPPPFRLRLTGAGRFGSAAWAGVAGDLASLGALSDRVREALTSAGFAFDGRPLHPHLTVSYHSDRAIQRALAGFSGPEWTVCEFALVSSLNQEYAQVAAWPMKAG
;
A
#
# COMPACT_ATOMS: atom_id res chain seq x y z
N MET A 1 5.78 -3.52 4.49
CA MET A 1 4.45 -3.55 5.14
C MET A 1 3.46 -2.87 4.23
N ALA A 2 2.33 -3.49 3.97
CA ALA A 2 1.40 -3.03 2.94
C ALA A 2 -0.07 -3.28 3.27
N VAL A 3 -0.93 -2.50 2.63
CA VAL A 3 -2.38 -2.72 2.56
C VAL A 3 -2.73 -3.03 1.11
N PHE A 4 -3.47 -4.11 0.88
CA PHE A 4 -3.94 -4.52 -0.44
C PHE A 4 -5.43 -4.21 -0.60
N PRO A 5 -5.80 -3.35 -1.58
CA PRO A 5 -7.21 -3.17 -1.91
C PRO A 5 -7.83 -4.47 -2.45
N PRO A 6 -9.13 -4.71 -2.22
CA PRO A 6 -9.81 -5.89 -2.77
C PRO A 6 -10.02 -5.76 -4.29
N ALA A 7 -10.35 -6.87 -4.93
CA ALA A 7 -10.60 -6.91 -6.38
C ALA A 7 -11.69 -5.91 -6.82
N SER A 8 -12.71 -5.69 -6.00
CA SER A 8 -13.77 -4.71 -6.26
C SER A 8 -13.27 -3.27 -6.36
N VAL A 9 -12.10 -2.97 -5.81
CA VAL A 9 -11.42 -1.66 -5.89
C VAL A 9 -10.39 -1.65 -7.03
N ILE A 10 -9.68 -2.74 -7.22
CA ILE A 10 -8.63 -2.87 -8.23
C ILE A 10 -9.20 -2.86 -9.65
N GLU A 11 -10.30 -3.58 -9.91
CA GLU A 11 -10.87 -3.71 -11.24
C GLU A 11 -11.37 -2.37 -11.83
N PRO A 12 -12.08 -1.50 -11.09
CA PRO A 12 -12.42 -0.16 -11.62
C PRO A 12 -11.20 0.68 -11.98
N LEU A 13 -10.13 0.63 -11.18
CA LEU A 13 -8.89 1.34 -11.48
C LEU A 13 -8.23 0.79 -12.75
N ARG A 14 -8.14 -0.52 -12.85
CA ARG A 14 -7.59 -1.19 -14.01
C ARG A 14 -8.36 -0.85 -15.30
N ALA A 15 -9.67 -0.76 -15.19
CA ALA A 15 -10.57 -0.48 -16.33
C ALA A 15 -10.37 0.92 -16.92
N VAL A 16 -9.99 1.92 -16.14
CA VAL A 16 -9.79 3.29 -16.62
C VAL A 16 -8.39 3.52 -17.21
N LEU A 17 -7.45 2.65 -16.91
CA LEU A 17 -6.08 2.79 -17.41
C LEU A 17 -6.00 2.43 -18.90
N PRO A 18 -5.14 3.12 -19.68
CA PRO A 18 -5.08 2.89 -21.13
C PRO A 18 -4.71 1.46 -21.49
N ALA A 19 -5.38 0.92 -22.50
CA ALA A 19 -5.06 -0.37 -23.09
C ALA A 19 -3.68 -0.37 -23.66
N GLY A 20 -2.74 -0.94 -23.55
CA GLY A 20 -1.38 -0.85 -24.09
C GLY A 20 -0.41 -0.06 -23.23
N ALA A 21 -0.86 0.53 -22.11
CA ALA A 21 0.03 1.13 -21.15
C ALA A 21 0.90 0.06 -20.47
N ARG A 22 2.15 0.42 -20.15
CA ARG A 22 3.05 -0.46 -19.41
C ARG A 22 2.74 -0.41 -17.93
N LEU A 23 1.82 -1.26 -17.50
CA LEU A 23 1.39 -1.32 -16.11
C LEU A 23 2.15 -2.41 -15.34
N THR A 24 2.32 -2.21 -14.04
CA THR A 24 2.69 -3.28 -13.14
C THR A 24 1.52 -4.27 -13.02
N ARG A 25 1.80 -5.50 -12.60
CA ARG A 25 0.73 -6.50 -12.41
C ARG A 25 -0.22 -6.04 -11.30
N ALA A 26 -1.52 -6.09 -11.57
CA ALA A 26 -2.55 -5.69 -10.61
C ALA A 26 -2.45 -6.45 -9.28
N ALA A 27 -1.99 -7.70 -9.29
CA ALA A 27 -1.74 -8.48 -8.08
C ALA A 27 -0.66 -7.87 -7.17
N LYS A 28 0.17 -6.96 -7.68
CA LYS A 28 1.20 -6.24 -6.91
C LYS A 28 0.74 -4.85 -6.44
N TRP A 29 -0.46 -4.42 -6.82
CA TRP A 29 -0.95 -3.09 -6.45
C TRP A 29 -1.29 -3.04 -4.97
N HIS A 30 -0.61 -2.16 -4.26
CA HIS A 30 -0.74 -2.03 -2.81
C HIS A 30 -0.38 -0.61 -2.36
N ILE A 31 -0.77 -0.30 -1.14
CA ILE A 31 -0.35 0.92 -0.45
C ILE A 31 0.74 0.51 0.54
N THR A 32 1.94 1.07 0.36
CA THR A 32 3.06 0.79 1.28
C THR A 32 2.89 1.60 2.57
N LEU A 33 2.95 0.92 3.70
CA LEU A 33 2.96 1.54 5.03
C LEU A 33 4.38 1.89 5.48
N VAL A 34 5.28 0.93 5.35
CA VAL A 34 6.69 1.05 5.73
C VAL A 34 7.53 0.19 4.80
N PHE A 35 8.62 0.74 4.32
CA PHE A 35 9.62 0.03 3.53
C PHE A 35 10.84 -0.29 4.40
N LEU A 36 11.15 -1.58 4.53
CA LEU A 36 12.21 -2.07 5.40
C LEU A 36 13.56 -2.27 4.70
N GLY A 37 13.54 -2.54 3.39
CA GLY A 37 14.72 -3.04 2.70
C GLY A 37 14.98 -4.52 3.02
N GLU A 38 16.23 -4.90 3.16
CA GLU A 38 16.60 -6.28 3.50
C GLU A 38 16.39 -6.56 4.98
N ALA A 39 15.58 -7.57 5.28
CA ALA A 39 15.32 -8.03 6.64
C ALA A 39 14.85 -9.47 6.61
N GLU A 40 15.12 -10.21 7.70
CA GLU A 40 14.65 -11.59 7.85
C GLU A 40 13.14 -11.60 8.12
N PRO A 41 12.32 -12.21 7.24
CA PRO A 41 10.86 -12.15 7.37
C PRO A 41 10.33 -12.68 8.70
N SER A 42 10.89 -13.77 9.22
CA SER A 42 10.43 -14.34 10.50
C SER A 42 10.72 -13.42 11.69
N ALA A 43 11.83 -12.71 11.68
CA ALA A 43 12.17 -11.75 12.71
C ALA A 43 11.26 -10.52 12.66
N VAL A 44 10.94 -10.05 11.46
CA VAL A 44 9.97 -8.95 11.27
C VAL A 44 8.57 -9.36 11.73
N SER A 45 8.12 -10.56 11.36
CA SER A 45 6.85 -11.10 11.83
C SER A 45 6.77 -11.15 13.34
N ALA A 46 7.82 -11.60 14.00
CA ALA A 46 7.88 -11.64 15.46
C ALA A 46 7.79 -10.24 16.09
N ALA A 47 8.46 -9.25 15.50
CA ALA A 47 8.40 -7.86 15.95
C ALA A 47 7.00 -7.27 15.82
N LEU A 48 6.24 -7.67 14.79
CA LEU A 48 4.92 -7.14 14.51
C LEU A 48 3.79 -7.87 15.24
N ALA A 49 4.06 -9.04 15.82
CA ALA A 49 3.05 -9.84 16.50
C ALA A 49 2.35 -9.10 17.65
N GLY A 50 3.03 -8.15 18.29
CA GLY A 50 2.48 -7.34 19.38
C GLY A 50 1.80 -6.04 18.95
N VAL A 51 1.74 -5.75 17.66
CA VAL A 51 1.12 -4.51 17.17
C VAL A 51 -0.39 -4.59 17.35
N THR A 52 -0.96 -3.58 18.00
CA THR A 52 -2.40 -3.40 18.09
C THR A 52 -2.82 -2.41 16.99
N PRO A 53 -3.36 -2.87 15.87
CA PRO A 53 -3.79 -1.96 14.81
C PRO A 53 -5.03 -1.18 15.24
N PRO A 54 -5.31 -0.03 14.60
CA PRO A 54 -6.58 0.65 14.81
C PRO A 54 -7.75 -0.25 14.36
N PRO A 55 -9.00 0.08 14.75
CA PRO A 55 -10.17 -0.59 14.19
C PRO A 55 -10.20 -0.48 12.66
N PRO A 56 -10.92 -1.37 11.96
CA PRO A 56 -11.10 -1.25 10.51
C PRO A 56 -11.54 0.15 10.10
N PHE A 57 -11.00 0.65 9.01
CA PHE A 57 -11.26 2.00 8.53
C PHE A 57 -11.41 2.03 7.01
N ARG A 58 -11.97 3.09 6.48
CA ARG A 58 -12.30 3.19 5.05
C ARG A 58 -11.34 4.06 4.29
N LEU A 59 -10.96 3.58 3.10
CA LEU A 59 -10.13 4.29 2.14
C LEU A 59 -10.78 4.29 0.77
N ARG A 60 -10.28 5.18 -0.10
CA ARG A 60 -10.64 5.29 -1.50
C ARG A 60 -9.40 5.63 -2.31
N LEU A 61 -9.27 5.04 -3.50
CA LEU A 61 -8.25 5.47 -4.47
C LEU A 61 -8.83 6.60 -5.31
N THR A 62 -8.09 7.69 -5.44
CA THR A 62 -8.54 8.86 -6.20
C THR A 62 -7.38 9.73 -6.61
N GLY A 63 -7.46 10.26 -7.83
CA GLY A 63 -6.50 11.23 -8.34
C GLY A 63 -5.18 10.62 -8.82
N ALA A 64 -4.36 11.47 -9.40
CA ALA A 64 -3.09 11.12 -10.01
C ALA A 64 -1.91 11.73 -9.29
N GLY A 65 -0.77 11.06 -9.38
CA GLY A 65 0.50 11.59 -9.01
C GLY A 65 1.64 10.80 -9.63
N ARG A 66 2.86 11.27 -9.43
CA ARG A 66 4.03 10.54 -9.86
C ARG A 66 5.24 10.91 -9.02
N PHE A 67 6.15 9.95 -8.89
CA PHE A 67 7.50 10.15 -8.40
C PHE A 67 8.46 9.75 -9.52
N GLY A 68 9.08 10.72 -10.18
CA GLY A 68 9.86 10.43 -11.39
C GLY A 68 9.00 9.77 -12.47
N SER A 69 9.36 8.56 -12.88
CA SER A 69 8.60 7.76 -13.86
C SER A 69 7.50 6.87 -13.23
N ALA A 70 7.44 6.80 -11.90
CA ALA A 70 6.43 6.01 -11.20
C ALA A 70 5.09 6.76 -11.14
N ALA A 71 4.09 6.23 -11.84
CA ALA A 71 2.71 6.76 -11.81
C ALA A 71 1.90 6.04 -10.74
N TRP A 72 1.12 6.81 -9.98
CA TRP A 72 0.33 6.25 -8.89
C TRP A 72 -1.05 6.91 -8.74
N ALA A 73 -1.99 6.13 -8.24
CA ALA A 73 -3.26 6.64 -7.75
C ALA A 73 -3.11 7.14 -6.32
N GLY A 74 -3.72 8.26 -6.02
CA GLY A 74 -3.76 8.82 -4.67
C GLY A 74 -4.73 8.05 -3.77
N VAL A 75 -4.65 8.32 -2.47
CA VAL A 75 -5.48 7.70 -1.45
C VAL A 75 -6.22 8.77 -0.66
N ALA A 76 -7.50 8.58 -0.48
CA ALA A 76 -8.37 9.42 0.34
C ALA A 76 -9.13 8.56 1.36
N GLY A 77 -9.85 9.20 2.24
CA GLY A 77 -10.64 8.55 3.29
C GLY A 77 -10.04 8.78 4.66
N ASP A 78 -10.06 7.78 5.52
CA ASP A 78 -9.55 7.88 6.89
C ASP A 78 -8.02 7.78 6.92
N LEU A 79 -7.37 8.84 6.48
CA LEU A 79 -5.91 8.91 6.46
C LEU A 79 -5.31 9.00 7.87
N ALA A 80 -6.07 9.45 8.84
CA ALA A 80 -5.63 9.48 10.24
C ALA A 80 -5.41 8.06 10.77
N SER A 81 -6.35 7.15 10.52
CA SER A 81 -6.21 5.74 10.91
C SER A 81 -5.08 5.04 10.13
N LEU A 82 -4.95 5.34 8.85
CA LEU A 82 -3.84 4.81 8.03
C LEU A 82 -2.48 5.26 8.61
N GLY A 83 -2.35 6.54 8.94
CA GLY A 83 -1.16 7.09 9.57
C GLY A 83 -0.88 6.46 10.94
N ALA A 84 -1.91 6.27 11.76
CA ALA A 84 -1.79 5.61 13.06
C ALA A 84 -1.30 4.17 12.91
N LEU A 85 -1.79 3.43 11.92
CA LEU A 85 -1.32 2.09 11.62
C LEU A 85 0.16 2.08 11.25
N SER A 86 0.57 2.98 10.35
CA SER A 86 1.98 3.12 9.95
C SER A 86 2.87 3.45 11.15
N ASP A 87 2.43 4.37 12.02
CA ASP A 87 3.19 4.77 13.22
C ASP A 87 3.37 3.59 14.19
N ARG A 88 2.33 2.82 14.43
CA ARG A 88 2.40 1.64 15.32
C ARG A 88 3.33 0.56 14.77
N VAL A 89 3.33 0.36 13.46
CA VAL A 89 4.27 -0.54 12.80
C VAL A 89 5.71 -0.03 12.96
N ARG A 90 5.94 1.26 12.74
CA ARG A 90 7.25 1.89 12.90
C ARG A 90 7.76 1.79 14.34
N GLU A 91 6.91 2.01 15.31
CA GLU A 91 7.26 1.88 16.74
C GLU A 91 7.69 0.43 17.08
N ALA A 92 6.95 -0.56 16.60
CA ALA A 92 7.29 -1.96 16.82
C ALA A 92 8.63 -2.34 16.17
N LEU A 93 8.87 -1.87 14.96
CA LEU A 93 10.13 -2.11 14.25
C LEU A 93 11.31 -1.43 14.95
N THR A 94 11.13 -0.19 15.39
CA THR A 94 12.16 0.54 16.14
C THR A 94 12.50 -0.17 17.44
N SER A 95 11.49 -0.61 18.19
CA SER A 95 11.67 -1.33 19.44
C SER A 95 12.41 -2.66 19.26
N ALA A 96 12.23 -3.29 18.10
CA ALA A 96 12.92 -4.54 17.76
C ALA A 96 14.30 -4.33 17.12
N GLY A 97 14.73 -3.09 16.91
CA GLY A 97 16.04 -2.76 16.36
C GLY A 97 16.12 -2.77 14.84
N PHE A 98 15.00 -2.79 14.14
CA PHE A 98 14.99 -2.71 12.67
C PHE A 98 15.15 -1.28 12.19
N ALA A 99 15.98 -1.10 11.17
CA ALA A 99 16.04 0.13 10.38
C ALA A 99 14.98 0.07 9.28
N PHE A 100 14.39 1.21 8.94
CA PHE A 100 13.43 1.35 7.86
C PHE A 100 13.53 2.74 7.24
N ASP A 101 12.89 2.93 6.08
CA ASP A 101 12.80 4.25 5.45
C ASP A 101 12.00 5.19 6.36
N GLY A 102 12.67 6.19 6.90
CA GLY A 102 12.10 7.13 7.87
C GLY A 102 11.32 8.31 7.26
N ARG A 103 11.16 8.34 5.92
CA ARG A 103 10.37 9.40 5.28
C ARG A 103 8.92 9.37 5.76
N PRO A 104 8.25 10.54 5.84
CA PRO A 104 6.84 10.59 6.18
C PRO A 104 5.99 9.73 5.24
N LEU A 105 4.92 9.14 5.76
CA LEU A 105 3.98 8.38 4.96
C LEU A 105 3.34 9.28 3.89
N HIS A 106 3.44 8.87 2.65
CA HIS A 106 2.73 9.48 1.52
C HIS A 106 1.90 8.39 0.85
N PRO A 107 0.62 8.24 1.22
CA PRO A 107 -0.21 7.14 0.73
C PRO A 107 -0.41 7.21 -0.78
N HIS A 108 -0.03 6.15 -1.47
CA HIS A 108 -0.18 6.02 -2.91
C HIS A 108 -0.16 4.57 -3.33
N LEU A 109 -0.72 4.30 -4.51
CA LEU A 109 -0.72 2.97 -5.13
C LEU A 109 -0.10 3.09 -6.51
N THR A 110 1.11 2.60 -6.68
CA THR A 110 1.83 2.64 -7.95
C THR A 110 1.23 1.66 -8.95
N VAL A 111 0.92 2.14 -10.14
CA VAL A 111 0.36 1.34 -11.23
C VAL A 111 1.31 1.16 -12.40
N SER A 112 2.34 1.99 -12.52
CA SER A 112 3.29 1.95 -13.62
C SER A 112 4.61 2.61 -13.23
N TYR A 113 5.70 2.10 -13.78
CA TYR A 113 7.02 2.76 -13.74
C TYR A 113 7.36 3.45 -15.07
N HIS A 114 6.38 3.54 -15.97
CA HIS A 114 6.47 4.19 -17.27
C HIS A 114 5.36 5.22 -17.43
N SER A 115 5.36 6.23 -16.55
CA SER A 115 4.34 7.27 -16.55
C SER A 115 4.33 8.02 -17.88
N ASP A 116 3.12 8.22 -18.41
CA ASP A 116 2.89 9.04 -19.60
C ASP A 116 1.62 9.90 -19.40
N ARG A 117 1.33 10.75 -20.40
CA ARG A 117 0.15 11.62 -20.35
C ARG A 117 -1.16 10.87 -20.25
N ALA A 118 -1.29 9.75 -20.96
CA ALA A 118 -2.53 8.98 -20.99
C ALA A 118 -2.80 8.35 -19.62
N ILE A 119 -1.78 7.79 -18.98
CA ILE A 119 -1.89 7.26 -17.62
C ILE A 119 -2.25 8.37 -16.63
N GLN A 120 -1.54 9.50 -16.67
CA GLN A 120 -1.80 10.62 -15.74
C GLN A 120 -3.21 11.18 -15.92
N ARG A 121 -3.68 11.30 -17.15
CA ARG A 121 -5.02 11.79 -17.46
C ARG A 121 -6.11 10.82 -16.97
N ALA A 122 -5.91 9.52 -17.15
CA ALA A 122 -6.83 8.51 -16.67
C ALA A 122 -6.91 8.51 -15.13
N LEU A 123 -5.78 8.60 -14.44
CA LEU A 123 -5.73 8.67 -12.98
C LEU A 123 -6.32 9.97 -12.43
N ALA A 124 -6.09 11.10 -13.09
CA ALA A 124 -6.59 12.40 -12.64
C ALA A 124 -8.12 12.44 -12.58
N GLY A 125 -8.79 11.75 -13.50
CA GLY A 125 -10.25 11.65 -13.52
C GLY A 125 -10.82 10.52 -12.68
N PHE A 126 -9.98 9.72 -12.04
CA PHE A 126 -10.41 8.54 -11.31
C PHE A 126 -10.83 8.87 -9.88
N SER A 127 -12.01 8.38 -9.50
CA SER A 127 -12.47 8.32 -8.12
C SER A 127 -13.13 6.96 -7.93
N GLY A 128 -12.45 6.07 -7.23
CA GLY A 128 -12.88 4.69 -7.06
C GLY A 128 -13.88 4.47 -5.93
N PRO A 129 -14.38 3.25 -5.78
CA PRO A 129 -15.23 2.89 -4.66
C PRO A 129 -14.45 2.91 -3.35
N GLU A 130 -15.15 3.20 -2.28
CA GLU A 130 -14.64 3.11 -0.92
C GLU A 130 -14.57 1.63 -0.50
N TRP A 131 -13.53 1.27 0.26
CA TRP A 131 -13.44 -0.06 0.87
C TRP A 131 -12.99 0.03 2.31
N THR A 132 -13.30 -1.01 3.07
CA THR A 132 -12.86 -1.11 4.46
C THR A 132 -11.55 -1.88 4.52
N VAL A 133 -10.54 -1.27 5.13
CA VAL A 133 -9.25 -1.91 5.40
C VAL A 133 -9.42 -2.79 6.64
N CYS A 134 -9.28 -4.11 6.46
CA CYS A 134 -9.49 -5.10 7.50
C CYS A 134 -8.22 -5.81 7.95
N GLU A 135 -7.13 -5.62 7.23
CA GLU A 135 -5.84 -6.24 7.55
C GLU A 135 -4.68 -5.47 6.93
N PHE A 136 -3.50 -5.70 7.45
CA PHE A 136 -2.26 -5.30 6.80
C PHE A 136 -1.31 -6.50 6.71
N ALA A 137 -0.36 -6.44 5.79
CA ALA A 137 0.47 -7.59 5.45
C ALA A 137 1.96 -7.25 5.45
N LEU A 138 2.76 -8.26 5.76
CA LEU A 138 4.19 -8.29 5.47
C LEU A 138 4.37 -8.93 4.10
N VAL A 139 5.03 -8.22 3.21
CA VAL A 139 5.31 -8.67 1.85
C VAL A 139 6.81 -8.76 1.65
N SER A 140 7.26 -9.91 1.18
CA SER A 140 8.63 -10.11 0.72
C SER A 140 8.69 -9.90 -0.79
N SER A 141 9.70 -9.16 -1.24
CA SER A 141 9.98 -8.94 -2.64
C SER A 141 11.33 -9.55 -2.97
N LEU A 142 11.32 -10.80 -3.41
CA LEU A 142 12.51 -11.52 -3.82
C LEU A 142 12.42 -11.79 -5.34
N ASN A 143 13.48 -11.44 -6.09
CA ASN A 143 13.53 -11.63 -7.55
C ASN A 143 12.33 -11.00 -8.29
N GLN A 144 11.87 -9.82 -7.84
CA GLN A 144 10.70 -9.11 -8.36
C GLN A 144 9.35 -9.85 -8.17
N GLU A 145 9.34 -10.94 -7.44
CA GLU A 145 8.13 -11.62 -7.05
C GLU A 145 7.69 -11.17 -5.66
N TYR A 146 6.39 -10.86 -5.52
CA TYR A 146 5.80 -10.50 -4.26
C TYR A 146 5.15 -11.72 -3.62
N ALA A 147 5.57 -12.02 -2.39
CA ALA A 147 4.96 -13.06 -1.59
C ALA A 147 4.47 -12.46 -0.27
N GLN A 148 3.20 -12.64 0.03
CA GLN A 148 2.66 -12.28 1.33
C GLN A 148 3.14 -13.32 2.35
N VAL A 149 3.97 -12.84 3.29
CA VAL A 149 4.59 -13.71 4.32
C VAL A 149 3.67 -13.88 5.52
N ALA A 150 3.00 -12.82 5.92
CA ALA A 150 2.11 -12.80 7.06
C ALA A 150 1.08 -11.68 6.91
N ALA A 151 -0.05 -11.80 7.58
CA ALA A 151 -1.08 -10.79 7.64
C ALA A 151 -1.64 -10.68 9.06
N TRP A 152 -2.03 -9.47 9.44
CA TRP A 152 -2.61 -9.18 10.74
C TRP A 152 -3.98 -8.54 10.55
N PRO A 153 -5.04 -9.19 11.06
CA PRO A 153 -6.39 -8.63 10.98
C PRO A 153 -6.55 -7.44 11.93
N MET A 154 -7.35 -6.47 11.51
CA MET A 154 -7.82 -5.40 12.36
C MET A 154 -9.09 -5.87 13.07
N LYS A 155 -9.19 -5.58 14.35
CA LYS A 155 -10.35 -5.95 15.16
C LYS A 155 -11.20 -4.71 15.41
N ALA A 156 -12.51 -4.88 15.30
CA ALA A 156 -13.44 -3.88 15.77
C ALA A 156 -13.21 -3.64 17.27
N GLY A 157 -13.14 -2.37 17.65
CA GLY A 157 -12.96 -1.98 19.04
C GLY A 157 -14.19 -2.27 19.89
#